data_f86595497f4e850ffaf996bda6d9efe4
#
_entry.id   f86595497f4e850ffaf996bda6d9efe4
#
_cell.length_a   1.000
_cell.length_b   1.000
_cell.length_c   1.000
_cell.angle_alpha   90.00
_cell.angle_beta   90.00
_cell.angle_gamma   90.00
#
_symmetry.space_group_name_H-M   'P 1'
#
loop_
_entity.id
_entity.type
_entity.pdbx_description
1 polymer ?
#
loop_
_entity_poly.entity_id
_entity_poly.type
_entity_poly.pdbx_seq_one_letter_code
_entity_poly.pdbx_strand_id
1 'polypeptide(L)'
;DLWYLNVYFGTCKEKGLERIARFIFENYPAPLLRVTLNTRHKNQIENIQFLPLSLLNNEEEDYFANALDLFNRKVWRNPQASKSARYNLAILYDPNEKFPPSDKKALHKLLELAKKMDIHAELLTEEDATRLMEFDALFIRTTTSLNHYTFRLSQLATQNGLAVIDDPQSIIRCTNKVYLKELFEKEKIPAPLSMLLFKSNVNSYEEITEQLGSPFIL
;
A
#
# COMPACT_ATOMS: atom_id res chain seq x y z
N ASP A 1 -32.29 -6.69 -10.71
CA ASP A 1 -31.79 -8.02 -11.01
C ASP A 1 -30.35 -8.12 -10.56
N LEU A 2 -29.99 -9.23 -9.91
CA LEU A 2 -28.64 -9.52 -9.47
C LEU A 2 -27.90 -10.26 -10.58
N TRP A 3 -26.65 -9.90 -10.79
CA TRP A 3 -25.76 -10.55 -11.72
C TRP A 3 -24.46 -10.92 -11.03
N TYR A 4 -23.85 -12.04 -11.42
CA TYR A 4 -22.67 -12.58 -10.75
C TYR A 4 -21.47 -12.55 -11.70
N LEU A 5 -20.36 -12.00 -11.20
CA LEU A 5 -19.05 -12.04 -11.86
C LEU A 5 -18.12 -12.92 -11.03
N ASN A 6 -17.60 -13.99 -11.61
CA ASN A 6 -16.54 -14.77 -11.00
C ASN A 6 -15.17 -14.19 -11.39
N VAL A 7 -14.34 -13.92 -10.40
CA VAL A 7 -12.98 -13.37 -10.57
C VAL A 7 -11.97 -14.44 -10.20
N TYR A 8 -11.08 -14.76 -11.15
CA TYR A 8 -10.05 -15.79 -11.06
C TYR A 8 -8.67 -15.16 -11.12
N PHE A 9 -7.98 -14.99 -9.98
CA PHE A 9 -6.68 -14.33 -9.92
C PHE A 9 -6.64 -12.95 -10.64
N GLY A 10 -7.70 -12.17 -10.51
CA GLY A 10 -7.84 -10.87 -11.17
C GLY A 10 -8.24 -10.90 -12.64
N THR A 11 -8.62 -12.05 -13.16
CA THR A 11 -9.20 -12.21 -14.51
C THR A 11 -10.67 -12.65 -14.42
N CYS A 12 -11.42 -12.54 -15.50
CA CYS A 12 -12.78 -13.02 -15.61
C CYS A 12 -13.07 -13.53 -17.04
N LYS A 13 -14.14 -14.31 -17.19
CA LYS A 13 -14.57 -14.83 -18.51
C LYS A 13 -15.26 -13.77 -19.34
N GLU A 14 -15.88 -12.81 -18.72
CA GLU A 14 -16.72 -11.79 -19.33
C GLU A 14 -15.87 -10.70 -19.97
N LYS A 15 -16.00 -10.58 -21.31
CA LYS A 15 -15.29 -9.55 -22.08
C LYS A 15 -15.73 -8.15 -21.67
N GLY A 16 -14.76 -7.26 -21.49
CA GLY A 16 -14.99 -5.86 -21.12
C GLY A 16 -15.05 -5.62 -19.60
N LEU A 17 -14.99 -6.67 -18.77
CA LEU A 17 -14.99 -6.56 -17.31
C LEU A 17 -13.60 -6.86 -16.69
N GLU A 18 -12.59 -7.05 -17.50
CA GLU A 18 -11.22 -7.40 -17.07
C GLU A 18 -10.64 -6.34 -16.11
N ARG A 19 -10.97 -5.05 -16.33
CA ARG A 19 -10.57 -3.96 -15.45
C ARG A 19 -11.21 -4.04 -14.07
N ILE A 20 -12.49 -4.43 -14.03
CA ILE A 20 -13.23 -4.60 -12.78
C ILE A 20 -12.70 -5.82 -12.03
N ALA A 21 -12.49 -6.94 -12.72
CA ALA A 21 -11.94 -8.16 -12.14
C ALA A 21 -10.56 -7.90 -11.53
N ARG A 22 -9.71 -7.18 -12.24
CA ARG A 22 -8.39 -6.78 -11.78
C ARG A 22 -8.45 -5.87 -10.56
N PHE A 23 -9.28 -4.83 -10.60
CA PHE A 23 -9.49 -3.90 -9.48
C PHE A 23 -9.98 -4.62 -8.22
N ILE A 24 -10.90 -5.58 -8.37
CA ILE A 24 -11.42 -6.38 -7.26
C ILE A 24 -10.31 -7.23 -6.65
N PHE A 25 -9.53 -7.92 -7.48
CA PHE A 25 -8.41 -8.74 -7.02
C PHE A 25 -7.30 -7.91 -6.32
N GLU A 26 -7.02 -6.71 -6.81
CA GLU A 26 -6.06 -5.78 -6.19
C GLU A 26 -6.49 -5.33 -4.79
N ASN A 27 -7.81 -5.22 -4.54
CA ASN A 27 -8.35 -4.82 -3.24
C ASN A 27 -8.71 -6.02 -2.33
N TYR A 28 -9.01 -7.16 -2.92
CA TYR A 28 -9.39 -8.40 -2.24
C TYR A 28 -8.62 -9.57 -2.86
N PRO A 29 -7.32 -9.72 -2.54
CA PRO A 29 -6.48 -10.72 -3.15
C PRO A 29 -6.87 -12.13 -2.70
N ALA A 30 -7.63 -12.82 -3.55
CA ALA A 30 -8.04 -14.20 -3.35
C ALA A 30 -8.09 -14.94 -4.69
N PRO A 31 -7.78 -16.24 -4.70
CA PRO A 31 -7.71 -17.04 -5.92
C PRO A 31 -9.01 -17.05 -6.72
N LEU A 32 -10.15 -17.06 -6.01
CA LEU A 32 -11.47 -17.14 -6.60
C LEU A 32 -12.47 -16.34 -5.79
N LEU A 33 -13.08 -15.36 -6.42
CA LEU A 33 -14.09 -14.49 -5.82
C LEU A 33 -15.37 -14.51 -6.66
N ARG A 34 -16.51 -14.39 -6.00
CA ARG A 34 -17.78 -14.08 -6.63
C ARG A 34 -18.22 -12.68 -6.22
N VAL A 35 -18.48 -11.86 -7.21
CA VAL A 35 -18.95 -10.47 -7.06
C VAL A 35 -20.41 -10.43 -7.47
N THR A 36 -21.24 -9.91 -6.59
CA THR A 36 -22.66 -9.67 -6.87
C THR A 36 -22.85 -8.22 -7.30
N LEU A 37 -23.37 -8.01 -8.49
CA LEU A 37 -23.67 -6.71 -9.07
C LEU A 37 -25.18 -6.48 -9.14
N ASN A 38 -25.62 -5.27 -8.75
CA ASN A 38 -27.00 -4.85 -8.91
C ASN A 38 -27.14 -4.03 -10.20
N THR A 39 -27.81 -4.62 -11.18
CA THR A 39 -28.03 -3.98 -12.49
C THR A 39 -29.05 -2.84 -12.45
N ARG A 40 -29.93 -2.78 -11.43
CA ARG A 40 -30.91 -1.69 -11.27
C ARG A 40 -30.28 -0.39 -10.78
N HIS A 41 -29.15 -0.46 -10.08
CA HIS A 41 -28.45 0.68 -9.51
C HIS A 41 -27.08 0.92 -10.15
N LYS A 42 -27.04 1.11 -11.47
CA LYS A 42 -25.80 1.45 -12.23
C LYS A 42 -24.62 0.47 -12.00
N ASN A 43 -24.92 -0.83 -11.96
CA ASN A 43 -23.91 -1.89 -11.73
C ASN A 43 -23.13 -1.73 -10.43
N GLN A 44 -23.81 -1.37 -9.35
CA GLN A 44 -23.21 -1.25 -8.03
C GLN A 44 -22.81 -2.63 -7.50
N ILE A 45 -21.61 -2.74 -6.92
CA ILE A 45 -21.18 -3.96 -6.24
C ILE A 45 -21.93 -4.05 -4.92
N GLU A 46 -22.73 -5.12 -4.75
CA GLU A 46 -23.46 -5.37 -3.51
C GLU A 46 -22.66 -6.26 -2.56
N ASN A 47 -21.94 -7.25 -3.09
CA ASN A 47 -21.22 -8.20 -2.27
C ASN A 47 -20.00 -8.76 -3.02
N ILE A 48 -18.94 -9.06 -2.27
CA ILE A 48 -17.77 -9.80 -2.72
C ILE A 48 -17.55 -10.92 -1.71
N GLN A 49 -17.52 -12.16 -2.18
CA GLN A 49 -17.34 -13.34 -1.33
C GLN A 49 -16.36 -14.34 -1.94
N PHE A 50 -15.71 -15.11 -1.10
CA PHE A 50 -14.93 -16.26 -1.55
C PHE A 50 -15.86 -17.31 -2.17
N LEU A 51 -15.46 -17.85 -3.31
CA LEU A 51 -16.18 -18.94 -3.95
C LEU A 51 -15.38 -20.25 -3.77
N PRO A 52 -15.94 -21.28 -3.14
CA PRO A 52 -15.31 -22.60 -3.07
C PRO A 52 -15.16 -23.22 -4.47
N LEU A 53 -14.04 -23.88 -4.74
CA LEU A 53 -13.82 -24.58 -6.02
C LEU A 53 -14.90 -25.60 -6.34
N SER A 54 -15.45 -26.25 -5.32
CA SER A 54 -16.53 -27.25 -5.47
C SER A 54 -17.85 -26.69 -6.06
N LEU A 55 -17.98 -25.36 -6.18
CA LEU A 55 -19.14 -24.71 -6.78
C LEU A 55 -18.91 -24.29 -8.24
N LEU A 56 -17.74 -24.58 -8.79
CA LEU A 56 -17.45 -24.37 -10.20
C LEU A 56 -18.00 -25.52 -11.04
N ASN A 57 -18.44 -25.21 -12.25
CA ASN A 57 -18.68 -26.22 -13.27
C ASN A 57 -17.36 -26.54 -14.04
N ASN A 58 -17.35 -27.59 -14.84
CA ASN A 58 -16.14 -28.05 -15.55
C ASN A 58 -15.48 -26.95 -16.39
N GLU A 59 -16.27 -26.11 -17.05
CA GLU A 59 -15.75 -25.00 -17.87
C GLU A 59 -15.12 -23.89 -17.02
N GLU A 60 -15.66 -23.64 -15.84
CA GLU A 60 -15.11 -22.70 -14.87
C GLU A 60 -13.87 -23.24 -14.18
N GLU A 61 -13.79 -24.55 -13.94
CA GLU A 61 -12.59 -25.22 -13.42
C GLU A 61 -11.43 -25.12 -14.43
N ASP A 62 -11.69 -25.37 -15.71
CA ASP A 62 -10.68 -25.19 -16.78
C ASP A 62 -10.20 -23.74 -16.86
N TYR A 63 -11.12 -22.76 -16.73
CA TYR A 63 -10.75 -21.36 -16.71
C TYR A 63 -9.91 -21.00 -15.47
N PHE A 64 -10.28 -21.52 -14.30
CA PHE A 64 -9.53 -21.33 -13.06
C PHE A 64 -8.10 -21.91 -13.20
N ALA A 65 -7.96 -23.12 -13.74
CA ALA A 65 -6.65 -23.75 -13.95
C ALA A 65 -5.78 -22.93 -14.90
N ASN A 66 -6.35 -22.41 -16.00
CA ASN A 66 -5.65 -21.53 -16.92
C ASN A 66 -5.28 -20.19 -16.28
N ALA A 67 -6.16 -19.60 -15.48
CA ALA A 67 -5.89 -18.35 -14.76
C ALA A 67 -4.78 -18.52 -13.70
N LEU A 68 -4.77 -19.66 -12.99
CA LEU A 68 -3.71 -20.03 -12.06
C LEU A 68 -2.35 -20.20 -12.76
N ASP A 69 -2.33 -20.89 -13.90
CA ASP A 69 -1.09 -21.06 -14.68
C ASP A 69 -0.57 -19.71 -15.18
N LEU A 70 -1.44 -18.85 -15.70
CA LEU A 70 -1.08 -17.50 -16.12
C LEU A 70 -0.59 -16.63 -14.95
N PHE A 71 -1.24 -16.74 -13.80
CA PHE A 71 -0.83 -16.03 -12.59
C PHE A 71 0.55 -16.48 -12.12
N ASN A 72 0.77 -17.79 -12.02
CA ASN A 72 2.06 -18.38 -11.66
C ASN A 72 3.17 -18.00 -12.66
N ARG A 73 2.87 -17.97 -13.95
CA ARG A 73 3.84 -17.56 -14.98
C ARG A 73 4.19 -16.06 -14.84
N LYS A 74 3.25 -15.19 -14.45
CA LYS A 74 3.54 -13.77 -14.19
C LYS A 74 4.47 -13.60 -13.00
N VAL A 75 4.22 -14.30 -11.91
CA VAL A 75 5.02 -14.24 -10.68
C VAL A 75 6.43 -14.80 -10.92
N TRP A 76 6.54 -15.90 -11.67
CA TRP A 76 7.82 -16.60 -11.93
C TRP A 76 8.63 -16.02 -13.10
N ARG A 77 8.04 -15.19 -13.97
CA ARG A 77 8.73 -14.66 -15.16
C ARG A 77 9.76 -13.58 -14.86
N ASN A 78 9.80 -13.03 -13.67
CA ASN A 78 10.82 -12.05 -13.27
C ASN A 78 11.39 -12.26 -11.87
N PRO A 79 11.93 -13.42 -11.52
CA PRO A 79 12.94 -13.46 -10.50
C PRO A 79 14.24 -12.93 -11.13
N GLN A 80 14.38 -11.62 -11.26
CA GLN A 80 15.70 -11.01 -11.37
C GLN A 80 16.39 -11.04 -9.98
N ALA A 81 16.02 -11.99 -9.15
CA ALA A 81 16.81 -12.33 -8.00
C ALA A 81 18.18 -12.75 -8.53
N SER A 82 19.17 -11.89 -8.39
CA SER A 82 20.54 -12.31 -8.45
C SER A 82 20.61 -13.61 -7.63
N LYS A 83 21.12 -14.68 -8.20
CA LYS A 83 21.23 -16.01 -7.56
C LYS A 83 21.98 -16.01 -6.22
N SER A 84 22.42 -14.85 -5.76
CA SER A 84 23.20 -14.61 -4.54
C SER A 84 22.50 -13.71 -3.51
N ALA A 85 21.44 -13.01 -3.85
CA ALA A 85 20.79 -12.09 -2.88
C ALA A 85 20.03 -12.88 -1.81
N ARG A 86 20.28 -12.53 -0.55
CA ARG A 86 19.63 -13.18 0.60
C ARG A 86 18.19 -12.73 0.81
N TYR A 87 17.89 -11.46 0.44
CA TYR A 87 16.58 -10.83 0.59
C TYR A 87 16.25 -9.96 -0.61
N ASN A 88 14.95 -9.83 -0.91
CA ASN A 88 14.40 -8.94 -1.92
C ASN A 88 13.71 -7.75 -1.25
N LEU A 89 14.12 -6.53 -1.59
CA LEU A 89 13.61 -5.29 -1.02
C LEU A 89 12.88 -4.45 -2.08
N ALA A 90 11.61 -4.20 -1.88
CA ALA A 90 10.87 -3.21 -2.63
C ALA A 90 11.11 -1.80 -2.04
N ILE A 91 11.54 -0.84 -2.85
CA ILE A 91 11.65 0.56 -2.47
C ILE A 91 10.55 1.33 -3.21
N LEU A 92 9.48 1.68 -2.50
CA LEU A 92 8.35 2.40 -3.08
C LEU A 92 8.67 3.89 -3.18
N TYR A 93 8.56 4.45 -4.38
CA TYR A 93 8.76 5.87 -4.64
C TYR A 93 7.73 6.41 -5.64
N ASP A 94 7.52 7.70 -5.65
CA ASP A 94 6.73 8.40 -6.66
C ASP A 94 7.64 9.30 -7.51
N PRO A 95 7.81 9.01 -8.81
CA PRO A 95 8.65 9.83 -9.70
C PRO A 95 8.09 11.25 -9.95
N ASN A 96 6.79 11.47 -9.66
CA ASN A 96 6.08 12.72 -9.89
C ASN A 96 5.92 13.57 -8.62
N GLU A 97 6.36 13.06 -7.46
CA GLU A 97 6.24 13.79 -6.20
C GLU A 97 7.13 15.04 -6.22
N LYS A 98 6.51 16.21 -5.91
CA LYS A 98 7.20 17.50 -5.97
C LYS A 98 8.31 17.65 -4.92
N PHE A 99 8.09 17.09 -3.73
CA PHE A 99 9.02 17.12 -2.60
C PHE A 99 9.18 15.73 -1.99
N PRO A 100 9.84 14.80 -2.72
CA PRO A 100 9.97 13.43 -2.24
C PRO A 100 10.90 13.34 -1.03
N PRO A 101 10.67 12.40 -0.10
CA PRO A 101 11.55 12.14 1.03
C PRO A 101 12.96 11.71 0.63
N SER A 102 13.13 11.23 -0.62
CA SER A 102 14.42 10.85 -1.21
C SER A 102 14.53 11.37 -2.63
N ASP A 103 15.60 12.08 -2.92
CA ASP A 103 15.95 12.45 -4.28
C ASP A 103 16.52 11.26 -5.08
N LYS A 104 16.71 11.43 -6.37
CA LYS A 104 17.23 10.38 -7.25
C LYS A 104 18.62 9.86 -6.81
N LYS A 105 19.47 10.74 -6.24
CA LYS A 105 20.80 10.36 -5.77
C LYS A 105 20.70 9.48 -4.51
N ALA A 106 19.80 9.80 -3.59
CA ALA A 106 19.53 9.01 -2.41
C ALA A 106 18.97 7.63 -2.78
N LEU A 107 18.01 7.56 -3.71
CA LEU A 107 17.46 6.29 -4.20
C LEU A 107 18.55 5.42 -4.85
N HIS A 108 19.39 6.00 -5.70
CA HIS A 108 20.53 5.28 -6.29
C HIS A 108 21.50 4.76 -5.22
N LYS A 109 21.78 5.58 -4.21
CA LYS A 109 22.64 5.17 -3.10
C LYS A 109 22.05 4.02 -2.28
N LEU A 110 20.74 4.00 -2.08
CA LEU A 110 20.04 2.87 -1.42
C LEU A 110 20.23 1.57 -2.20
N LEU A 111 20.06 1.59 -3.54
CA LEU A 111 20.28 0.42 -4.39
C LEU A 111 21.72 -0.09 -4.32
N GLU A 112 22.70 0.82 -4.37
CA GLU A 112 24.12 0.46 -4.22
C GLU A 112 24.45 -0.17 -2.86
N LEU A 113 23.89 0.37 -1.76
CA LEU A 113 24.09 -0.16 -0.42
C LEU A 113 23.41 -1.51 -0.24
N ALA A 114 22.18 -1.68 -0.74
CA ALA A 114 21.49 -2.94 -0.73
C ALA A 114 22.32 -4.05 -1.40
N LYS A 115 22.86 -3.76 -2.59
CA LYS A 115 23.75 -4.69 -3.31
C LYS A 115 25.00 -5.10 -2.49
N LYS A 116 25.60 -4.16 -1.74
CA LYS A 116 26.75 -4.45 -0.87
C LYS A 116 26.37 -5.32 0.33
N MET A 117 25.10 -5.36 0.70
CA MET A 117 24.56 -6.13 1.82
C MET A 117 23.90 -7.45 1.38
N ASP A 118 24.15 -7.89 0.13
CA ASP A 118 23.50 -9.06 -0.49
C ASP A 118 21.97 -8.98 -0.48
N ILE A 119 21.43 -7.76 -0.63
CA ILE A 119 20.01 -7.49 -0.77
C ILE A 119 19.75 -7.10 -2.23
N HIS A 120 18.81 -7.79 -2.88
CA HIS A 120 18.28 -7.38 -4.16
C HIS A 120 17.21 -6.30 -3.93
N ALA A 121 17.51 -5.06 -4.27
CA ALA A 121 16.58 -3.95 -4.11
C ALA A 121 16.08 -3.46 -5.48
N GLU A 122 14.78 -3.20 -5.58
CA GLU A 122 14.12 -2.68 -6.78
C GLU A 122 13.26 -1.46 -6.43
N LEU A 123 13.26 -0.47 -7.32
CA LEU A 123 12.38 0.70 -7.21
C LEU A 123 11.01 0.34 -7.77
N LEU A 124 9.97 0.52 -6.96
CA LEU A 124 8.58 0.31 -7.36
C LEU A 124 7.79 1.61 -7.31
N THR A 125 6.81 1.73 -8.19
CA THR A 125 5.80 2.78 -8.20
C THR A 125 4.45 2.24 -7.73
N GLU A 126 3.41 3.08 -7.62
CA GLU A 126 2.05 2.63 -7.34
C GLU A 126 1.54 1.61 -8.38
N GLU A 127 1.96 1.75 -9.64
CA GLU A 127 1.56 0.86 -10.73
C GLU A 127 2.12 -0.57 -10.54
N ASP A 128 3.23 -0.70 -9.82
CA ASP A 128 3.88 -1.98 -9.52
C ASP A 128 3.33 -2.67 -8.25
N ALA A 129 2.27 -2.13 -7.65
CA ALA A 129 1.70 -2.64 -6.38
C ALA A 129 1.37 -4.15 -6.40
N THR A 130 0.99 -4.68 -7.58
CA THR A 130 0.70 -6.11 -7.77
C THR A 130 1.92 -7.02 -7.62
N ARG A 131 3.13 -6.45 -7.75
CA ARG A 131 4.40 -7.17 -7.61
C ARG A 131 4.92 -7.18 -6.17
N LEU A 132 4.23 -6.53 -5.24
CA LEU A 132 4.70 -6.36 -3.87
C LEU A 132 4.99 -7.70 -3.17
N MET A 133 4.22 -8.75 -3.52
CA MET A 133 4.41 -10.10 -2.95
C MET A 133 5.66 -10.86 -3.50
N GLU A 134 6.39 -10.29 -4.45
CA GLU A 134 7.67 -10.84 -4.93
C GLU A 134 8.82 -10.52 -3.96
N PHE A 135 8.58 -9.68 -2.94
CA PHE A 135 9.59 -9.13 -2.05
C PHE A 135 9.42 -9.63 -0.61
N ASP A 136 10.51 -9.59 0.16
CA ASP A 136 10.54 -9.92 1.58
C ASP A 136 10.30 -8.68 2.45
N ALA A 137 10.57 -7.50 1.91
CA ALA A 137 10.44 -6.22 2.62
C ALA A 137 9.98 -5.09 1.70
N LEU A 138 9.31 -4.11 2.32
CA LEU A 138 8.88 -2.86 1.70
C LEU A 138 9.48 -1.66 2.44
N PHE A 139 10.20 -0.81 1.71
CA PHE A 139 10.70 0.47 2.20
C PHE A 139 10.00 1.62 1.47
N ILE A 140 9.19 2.38 2.18
CA ILE A 140 8.42 3.48 1.60
C ILE A 140 9.28 4.74 1.57
N ARG A 141 9.51 5.30 0.36
CA ARG A 141 10.28 6.53 0.10
C ARG A 141 9.48 7.56 -0.70
N THR A 142 8.21 7.62 -0.43
CA THR A 142 7.25 8.64 -0.87
C THR A 142 6.40 9.07 0.32
N THR A 143 5.73 10.21 0.24
CA THR A 143 4.93 10.76 1.34
C THR A 143 3.90 9.76 1.84
N THR A 144 3.83 9.59 3.15
CA THR A 144 2.87 8.72 3.83
C THR A 144 1.74 9.52 4.44
N SER A 145 0.50 9.06 4.23
CA SER A 145 -0.71 9.65 4.82
C SER A 145 -1.80 8.58 4.90
N LEU A 146 -2.72 8.70 5.87
CA LEU A 146 -3.82 7.75 6.08
C LEU A 146 -4.75 7.62 4.86
N ASN A 147 -4.92 8.68 4.10
CA ASN A 147 -5.77 8.71 2.90
C ASN A 147 -4.99 8.46 1.60
N HIS A 148 -3.73 8.05 1.71
CA HIS A 148 -2.84 7.83 0.57
C HIS A 148 -2.67 6.34 0.26
N TYR A 149 -2.34 5.99 -0.99
CA TYR A 149 -2.10 4.61 -1.40
C TYR A 149 -0.98 3.93 -0.60
N THR A 150 0.01 4.70 -0.13
CA THR A 150 1.13 4.21 0.68
C THR A 150 0.67 3.52 1.96
N PHE A 151 -0.37 4.03 2.63
CA PHE A 151 -0.94 3.39 3.81
C PHE A 151 -1.58 2.04 3.48
N ARG A 152 -2.32 1.96 2.36
CA ARG A 152 -2.91 0.70 1.90
C ARG A 152 -1.85 -0.33 1.55
N LEU A 153 -0.78 0.09 0.86
CA LEU A 153 0.34 -0.81 0.53
C LEU A 153 1.10 -1.26 1.77
N SER A 154 1.31 -0.37 2.74
CA SER A 154 1.91 -0.72 4.04
C SER A 154 1.08 -1.77 4.78
N GLN A 155 -0.27 -1.60 4.81
CA GLN A 155 -1.17 -2.59 5.41
C GLN A 155 -1.11 -3.94 4.67
N LEU A 156 -1.20 -3.92 3.35
CA LEU A 156 -1.16 -5.12 2.52
C LEU A 156 0.14 -5.89 2.72
N ALA A 157 1.28 -5.20 2.69
CA ALA A 157 2.59 -5.79 2.91
C ALA A 157 2.69 -6.43 4.30
N THR A 158 2.28 -5.70 5.35
CA THR A 158 2.31 -6.19 6.73
C THR A 158 1.40 -7.42 6.91
N GLN A 159 0.19 -7.41 6.35
CA GLN A 159 -0.74 -8.54 6.40
C GLN A 159 -0.20 -9.81 5.72
N ASN A 160 0.65 -9.64 4.71
CA ASN A 160 1.29 -10.73 4.00
C ASN A 160 2.69 -11.09 4.55
N GLY A 161 3.07 -10.54 5.70
CA GLY A 161 4.29 -10.92 6.41
C GLY A 161 5.58 -10.27 5.93
N LEU A 162 5.50 -9.25 5.05
CA LEU A 162 6.67 -8.48 4.67
C LEU A 162 7.14 -7.60 5.83
N ALA A 163 8.45 -7.41 5.94
CA ALA A 163 8.99 -6.36 6.80
C ALA A 163 8.74 -4.98 6.17
N VAL A 164 8.11 -4.05 6.90
CA VAL A 164 7.67 -2.77 6.33
C VAL A 164 8.25 -1.58 7.09
N ILE A 165 8.78 -0.61 6.35
CA ILE A 165 9.17 0.72 6.83
C ILE A 165 8.58 1.76 5.84
N ASP A 166 7.69 2.66 6.23
CA ASP A 166 7.02 2.80 7.51
C ASP A 166 5.85 1.80 7.62
N ASP A 167 5.75 1.11 8.75
CA ASP A 167 4.63 0.20 9.02
C ASP A 167 3.33 0.98 9.30
N PRO A 168 2.14 0.32 9.21
CA PRO A 168 0.85 1.01 9.37
C PRO A 168 0.69 1.71 10.72
N GLN A 169 1.21 1.15 11.81
CA GLN A 169 1.12 1.76 13.13
C GLN A 169 1.99 3.02 13.21
N SER A 170 3.19 2.96 12.65
CA SER A 170 4.08 4.11 12.54
C SER A 170 3.46 5.22 11.72
N ILE A 171 2.82 4.90 10.59
CA ILE A 171 2.12 5.90 9.76
C ILE A 171 0.99 6.56 10.56
N ILE A 172 0.12 5.78 11.23
CA ILE A 172 -0.98 6.31 12.04
C ILE A 172 -0.45 7.26 13.13
N ARG A 173 0.58 6.84 13.84
CA ARG A 173 1.14 7.61 14.96
C ARG A 173 1.88 8.87 14.48
N CYS A 174 2.73 8.73 13.47
CA CYS A 174 3.60 9.82 13.03
C CYS A 174 2.88 10.88 12.18
N THR A 175 1.76 10.54 11.54
CA THR A 175 0.94 11.54 10.82
C THR A 175 0.04 12.35 11.74
N ASN A 176 -0.25 11.88 12.94
CA ASN A 176 -1.06 12.59 13.93
C ASN A 176 -0.19 13.48 14.81
N LYS A 177 -0.13 14.78 14.50
CA LYS A 177 0.71 15.73 15.23
C LYS A 177 0.29 15.94 16.68
N VAL A 178 -1.01 15.84 16.97
CA VAL A 178 -1.52 15.91 18.36
C VAL A 178 -0.99 14.72 19.17
N TYR A 179 -1.13 13.52 18.63
CA TYR A 179 -0.62 12.31 19.26
C TYR A 179 0.91 12.38 19.49
N LEU A 180 1.66 12.86 18.49
CA LEU A 180 3.11 12.99 18.63
C LEU A 180 3.51 13.97 19.75
N LYS A 181 2.82 15.11 19.86
CA LYS A 181 3.07 16.07 20.94
C LYS A 181 2.87 15.41 22.30
N GLU A 182 1.73 14.77 22.52
CA GLU A 182 1.41 14.08 23.79
C GLU A 182 2.41 12.96 24.09
N LEU A 183 2.80 12.19 23.07
CA LEU A 183 3.79 11.12 23.21
C LEU A 183 5.16 11.68 23.62
N PHE A 184 5.65 12.72 22.96
CA PHE A 184 6.95 13.31 23.23
C PHE A 184 7.01 13.91 24.63
N GLU A 185 5.94 14.55 25.10
CA GLU A 185 5.83 15.08 26.46
C GLU A 185 5.84 13.95 27.50
N LYS A 186 5.03 12.90 27.27
CA LYS A 186 4.93 11.75 28.17
C LYS A 186 6.26 11.00 28.30
N GLU A 187 6.90 10.72 27.17
CA GLU A 187 8.16 9.95 27.12
C GLU A 187 9.41 10.84 27.33
N LYS A 188 9.21 12.15 27.55
CA LYS A 188 10.27 13.15 27.72
C LYS A 188 11.28 13.16 26.56
N ILE A 189 10.77 12.98 25.33
CA ILE A 189 11.56 13.04 24.11
C ILE A 189 11.80 14.51 23.77
N PRO A 190 13.06 14.94 23.56
CA PRO A 190 13.35 16.30 23.14
C PRO A 190 12.64 16.66 21.84
N ALA A 191 11.79 17.66 21.85
CA ALA A 191 11.01 18.13 20.72
C ALA A 191 10.86 19.66 20.78
N PRO A 192 10.61 20.32 19.65
CA PRO A 192 10.27 21.74 19.66
C PRO A 192 9.03 22.02 20.51
N LEU A 193 9.04 23.14 21.21
CA LEU A 193 7.89 23.59 21.99
C LEU A 193 6.67 23.70 21.08
N SER A 194 5.56 23.09 21.47
CA SER A 194 4.37 22.96 20.62
C SER A 194 3.10 23.27 21.43
N MET A 195 2.15 23.97 20.81
CA MET A 195 0.86 24.30 21.37
C MET A 195 -0.27 23.78 20.48
N LEU A 196 -1.33 23.26 21.10
CA LEU A 196 -2.55 22.86 20.41
C LEU A 196 -3.53 24.03 20.38
N LEU A 197 -3.92 24.46 19.18
CA LEU A 197 -4.91 25.49 18.97
C LEU A 197 -6.22 24.88 18.44
N PHE A 198 -7.33 25.21 19.07
CA PHE A 198 -8.66 24.78 18.66
C PHE A 198 -9.50 25.98 18.25
N LYS A 199 -10.44 25.80 17.32
CA LYS A 199 -11.35 26.87 16.90
C LYS A 199 -12.16 27.50 18.04
N SER A 200 -12.41 26.71 19.09
CA SER A 200 -13.12 27.16 20.30
C SER A 200 -12.22 27.89 21.30
N ASN A 201 -10.91 27.84 21.13
CA ASN A 201 -9.93 28.39 22.06
C ASN A 201 -8.77 29.01 21.27
N VAL A 202 -9.11 30.03 20.45
CA VAL A 202 -8.11 30.75 19.68
C VAL A 202 -7.45 31.77 20.62
N ASN A 203 -6.23 31.47 21.01
CA ASN A 203 -5.37 32.34 21.74
C ASN A 203 -4.97 33.59 20.89
N SER A 204 -4.73 34.72 21.51
CA SER A 204 -4.21 35.89 20.78
C SER A 204 -2.79 35.59 20.25
N TYR A 205 -2.37 36.37 19.25
CA TYR A 205 -1.00 36.28 18.73
C TYR A 205 0.04 36.52 19.83
N GLU A 206 -0.25 37.43 20.73
CA GLU A 206 0.60 37.78 21.88
C GLU A 206 0.77 36.57 22.81
N GLU A 207 -0.31 35.89 23.16
CA GLU A 207 -0.28 34.72 24.05
C GLU A 207 0.50 33.56 23.39
N ILE A 208 0.32 33.32 22.09
CA ILE A 208 1.06 32.33 21.34
C ILE A 208 2.56 32.65 21.34
N THR A 209 2.89 33.93 21.08
CA THR A 209 4.28 34.39 21.02
C THR A 209 4.95 34.30 22.39
N GLU A 210 4.23 34.61 23.47
CA GLU A 210 4.73 34.47 24.84
C GLU A 210 5.08 33.02 25.18
N GLN A 211 4.28 32.04 24.73
CA GLN A 211 4.51 30.62 25.01
C GLN A 211 5.53 29.97 24.07
N LEU A 212 5.48 30.25 22.79
CA LEU A 212 6.32 29.57 21.79
C LEU A 212 7.59 30.34 21.39
N GLY A 213 7.62 31.67 21.67
CA GLY A 213 8.62 32.56 21.08
C GLY A 213 8.28 32.95 19.64
N SER A 214 9.17 33.75 19.01
CA SER A 214 9.03 34.17 17.62
C SER A 214 10.35 33.99 16.90
N PRO A 215 10.36 33.50 15.63
CA PRO A 215 9.21 33.05 14.84
C PRO A 215 8.72 31.63 15.21
N PHE A 216 7.43 31.34 14.97
CA PHE A 216 6.83 30.01 15.08
C PHE A 216 6.13 29.59 13.78
N ILE A 217 5.84 28.30 13.62
CA ILE A 217 5.21 27.69 12.44
C ILE A 217 3.81 27.23 12.83
N LEU A 218 2.81 27.53 11.98
CA LEU A 218 1.43 27.06 12.08
C LEU A 218 1.19 25.86 11.18
#